data_b89c130512bd3aa1da9c1c29bb0e208d
#
_entry.id   b89c130512bd3aa1da9c1c29bb0e208d
#
_cell.length_a   1.000
_cell.length_b   1.000
_cell.length_c   1.000
_cell.angle_alpha   90.00
_cell.angle_beta   90.00
_cell.angle_gamma   90.00
#
_symmetry.space_group_name_H-M   'P 1'
#
loop_
_entity.id
_entity.type
_entity.pdbx_description
1 polymer ?
#
loop_
_entity_poly.entity_id
_entity_poly.type
_entity_poly.pdbx_seq_one_letter_code
_entity_poly.pdbx_strand_id
1 'polypeptide(L)'
;MDISGSVDLREGELLKRGHAAALRNPTVIAAIKGGFIGKIAVSYVEWAGHGHIKTVVDWQIIKDKQSADEFALKILNADWDSASRTAISDMILASIGMFKKNKFSGSRRVLDLAGDGANNFGIPVNEARDRAVRAGVIINGIPILSPYSDGFKYRTSQYLDTYFLKCVIGGMGSFVVVAKGFEDFARAIKRKLILEIAGSVPQQRFAGSPPWPQGWLHRVELNFPKPKPLPRIDPHCLIGEERWRNRDWDDW
;
A
#
# COMPACT_ATOMS: atom_id res chain seq x y z
N MET A 1 0.56 2.25 6.64
CA MET A 1 1.98 2.35 6.30
C MET A 1 2.77 1.43 7.23
N ASP A 2 3.47 0.45 6.67
CA ASP A 2 4.32 -0.47 7.43
C ASP A 2 5.55 0.26 7.98
N ILE A 3 5.82 0.10 9.27
CA ILE A 3 7.01 0.57 9.97
C ILE A 3 7.69 -0.59 10.70
N SER A 4 7.51 -1.83 10.22
CA SER A 4 8.17 -3.01 10.78
C SER A 4 9.69 -2.90 10.65
N GLY A 5 10.43 -3.67 11.46
CA GLY A 5 11.89 -3.57 11.56
C GLY A 5 12.67 -3.85 10.27
N SER A 6 12.01 -4.27 9.20
CA SER A 6 12.58 -4.35 7.85
C SER A 6 12.72 -2.97 7.18
N VAL A 7 11.97 -1.95 7.64
CA VAL A 7 12.01 -0.58 7.12
C VAL A 7 12.95 0.25 8.00
N ASP A 8 14.08 0.66 7.47
CA ASP A 8 15.00 1.53 8.18
C ASP A 8 14.54 3.01 8.20
N LEU A 9 15.24 3.86 8.98
CA LEU A 9 14.91 5.28 9.12
C LEU A 9 14.87 6.01 7.77
N ARG A 10 15.84 5.76 6.89
CA ARG A 10 15.94 6.39 5.58
C ARG A 10 14.78 5.95 4.67
N GLU A 11 14.48 4.66 4.68
CA GLU A 11 13.35 4.09 3.94
C GLU A 11 12.03 4.66 4.45
N GLY A 12 11.86 4.77 5.77
CA GLY A 12 10.70 5.40 6.40
C GLY A 12 10.52 6.86 6.00
N GLU A 13 11.60 7.63 5.93
CA GLU A 13 11.55 9.00 5.40
C GLU A 13 11.11 9.05 3.93
N LEU A 14 11.62 8.14 3.08
CA LEU A 14 11.18 8.05 1.68
C LEU A 14 9.70 7.78 1.56
N LEU A 15 9.16 6.91 2.41
CA LEU A 15 7.74 6.60 2.44
C LEU A 15 6.88 7.78 2.89
N LYS A 16 7.26 8.50 3.95
CA LYS A 16 6.58 9.72 4.40
C LYS A 16 6.60 10.80 3.31
N ARG A 17 7.77 11.06 2.73
CA ARG A 17 7.95 11.99 1.61
C ARG A 17 7.12 11.59 0.40
N GLY A 18 7.08 10.29 0.08
CA GLY A 18 6.28 9.75 -1.02
C GLY A 18 4.78 10.01 -0.85
N HIS A 19 4.23 9.75 0.34
CA HIS A 19 2.83 10.05 0.65
C HIS A 19 2.53 11.55 0.56
N ALA A 20 3.38 12.38 1.19
CA ALA A 20 3.24 13.83 1.18
C ALA A 20 3.29 14.40 -0.25
N ALA A 21 4.26 13.97 -1.06
CA ALA A 21 4.40 14.39 -2.45
C ALA A 21 3.21 13.95 -3.32
N ALA A 22 2.70 12.74 -3.12
CA ALA A 22 1.55 12.25 -3.87
C ALA A 22 0.29 13.05 -3.55
N LEU A 23 0.00 13.32 -2.29
CA LEU A 23 -1.17 14.10 -1.87
C LEU A 23 -1.12 15.55 -2.37
N ARG A 24 0.08 16.16 -2.41
CA ARG A 24 0.32 17.53 -2.95
C ARG A 24 0.31 17.60 -4.47
N ASN A 25 0.31 16.46 -5.15
CA ASN A 25 0.44 16.43 -6.61
C ASN A 25 -0.80 17.07 -7.27
N PRO A 26 -0.61 18.02 -8.21
CA PRO A 26 -1.73 18.72 -8.86
C PRO A 26 -2.72 17.75 -9.55
N THR A 27 -2.21 16.65 -10.14
CA THR A 27 -3.07 15.66 -10.79
C THR A 27 -3.94 14.90 -9.77
N VAL A 28 -3.41 14.60 -8.58
CA VAL A 28 -4.19 13.97 -7.49
C VAL A 28 -5.24 14.95 -6.97
N ILE A 29 -4.86 16.22 -6.76
CA ILE A 29 -5.82 17.26 -6.35
C ILE A 29 -6.91 17.47 -7.40
N ALA A 30 -6.55 17.47 -8.69
CA ALA A 30 -7.53 17.54 -9.77
C ALA A 30 -8.47 16.34 -9.78
N ALA A 31 -7.95 15.12 -9.57
CA ALA A 31 -8.77 13.92 -9.45
C ALA A 31 -9.74 14.01 -8.26
N ILE A 32 -9.29 14.50 -7.10
CA ILE A 32 -10.15 14.72 -5.93
C ILE A 32 -11.27 15.70 -6.25
N LYS A 33 -10.95 16.84 -6.84
CA LYS A 33 -11.95 17.88 -7.21
C LYS A 33 -12.93 17.40 -8.28
N GLY A 34 -12.45 16.59 -9.24
CA GLY A 34 -13.26 16.01 -10.31
C GLY A 34 -14.08 14.80 -9.88
N GLY A 35 -13.88 14.26 -8.69
CA GLY A 35 -14.69 13.18 -8.14
C GLY A 35 -16.11 13.63 -7.80
N PHE A 36 -17.04 12.67 -7.69
CA PHE A 36 -18.47 12.94 -7.50
C PHE A 36 -18.76 13.87 -6.29
N ILE A 37 -18.01 13.73 -5.20
CA ILE A 37 -18.17 14.56 -3.97
C ILE A 37 -17.23 15.77 -3.97
N GLY A 38 -16.19 15.79 -4.82
CA GLY A 38 -15.17 16.83 -4.89
C GLY A 38 -14.21 16.91 -3.68
N LYS A 39 -14.23 15.91 -2.81
CA LYS A 39 -13.40 15.82 -1.60
C LYS A 39 -13.26 14.37 -1.13
N ILE A 40 -12.20 14.10 -0.36
CA ILE A 40 -11.98 12.81 0.31
C ILE A 40 -11.71 13.04 1.80
N ALA A 41 -12.06 12.08 2.66
CA ALA A 41 -11.61 12.03 4.04
C ALA A 41 -10.45 11.03 4.14
N VAL A 42 -9.33 11.43 4.70
CA VAL A 42 -8.11 10.63 4.80
C VAL A 42 -7.60 10.63 6.23
N SER A 43 -7.07 9.49 6.69
CA SER A 43 -6.26 9.33 7.89
C SER A 43 -4.97 8.64 7.52
N TYR A 44 -3.87 8.97 8.19
CA TYR A 44 -2.58 8.32 7.99
C TYR A 44 -2.19 7.55 9.23
N VAL A 45 -1.94 6.25 9.05
CA VAL A 45 -1.68 5.29 10.13
C VAL A 45 -0.38 4.56 9.86
N GLU A 46 0.46 4.50 10.88
CA GLU A 46 1.64 3.65 10.92
C GLU A 46 1.35 2.40 11.73
N TRP A 47 1.85 1.26 11.29
CA TRP A 47 1.62 -0.04 11.92
C TRP A 47 2.81 -0.98 11.76
N ALA A 48 2.99 -1.88 12.72
CA ALA A 48 4.01 -2.93 12.71
C ALA A 48 3.45 -4.22 13.34
N GLY A 49 4.07 -4.78 14.37
CA GLY A 49 3.61 -5.95 15.09
C GLY A 49 2.41 -5.70 15.99
N HIS A 50 2.13 -6.68 16.84
CA HIS A 50 0.94 -6.67 17.70
C HIS A 50 0.79 -5.40 18.54
N GLY A 51 -0.40 -4.81 18.47
CA GLY A 51 -0.72 -3.60 19.24
C GLY A 51 -0.04 -2.32 18.76
N HIS A 52 0.86 -2.41 17.79
CA HIS A 52 1.59 -1.26 17.25
C HIS A 52 0.85 -0.65 16.05
N ILE A 53 -0.24 0.05 16.34
CA ILE A 53 -1.05 0.79 15.36
C ILE A 53 -1.19 2.22 15.86
N LYS A 54 -0.55 3.16 15.17
CA LYS A 54 -0.48 4.58 15.54
C LYS A 54 -1.18 5.43 14.49
N THR A 55 -2.24 6.11 14.84
CA THR A 55 -2.82 7.16 14.00
C THR A 55 -1.92 8.39 14.07
N VAL A 56 -1.12 8.60 13.04
CA VAL A 56 -0.20 9.74 12.92
C VAL A 56 -0.95 11.01 12.54
N VAL A 57 -1.87 10.91 11.57
CA VAL A 57 -2.76 11.99 11.19
C VAL A 57 -4.19 11.47 11.25
N ASP A 58 -4.99 12.07 12.13
CA ASP A 58 -6.41 11.73 12.24
C ASP A 58 -7.19 12.19 11.00
N TRP A 59 -8.42 11.71 10.90
CA TRP A 59 -9.29 11.95 9.75
C TRP A 59 -9.44 13.44 9.42
N GLN A 60 -9.08 13.80 8.19
CA GLN A 60 -9.20 15.15 7.64
C GLN A 60 -9.74 15.14 6.23
N ILE A 61 -10.46 16.21 5.88
CA ILE A 61 -10.93 16.44 4.51
C ILE A 61 -9.80 17.03 3.66
N ILE A 62 -9.56 16.39 2.51
CA ILE A 62 -8.72 16.94 1.43
C ILE A 62 -9.66 17.28 0.27
N LYS A 63 -9.67 18.57 -0.13
CA LYS A 63 -10.52 19.11 -1.21
C LYS A 63 -9.77 20.07 -2.16
N ASP A 64 -8.59 20.53 -1.75
CA ASP A 64 -7.79 21.54 -2.46
C ASP A 64 -6.30 21.43 -2.07
N LYS A 65 -5.48 22.31 -2.68
CA LYS A 65 -4.05 22.33 -2.42
C LYS A 65 -3.74 22.64 -0.95
N GLN A 66 -4.46 23.57 -0.34
CA GLN A 66 -4.20 23.97 1.05
C GLN A 66 -4.42 22.81 2.00
N SER A 67 -5.57 22.15 1.95
CA SER A 67 -5.89 20.99 2.80
C SER A 67 -4.95 19.81 2.56
N ALA A 68 -4.47 19.62 1.32
CA ALA A 68 -3.46 18.62 0.99
C ALA A 68 -2.09 18.97 1.59
N ASP A 69 -1.68 20.24 1.54
CA ASP A 69 -0.42 20.71 2.12
C ASP A 69 -0.42 20.57 3.65
N GLU A 70 -1.52 20.95 4.31
CA GLU A 70 -1.68 20.83 5.77
C GLU A 70 -1.59 19.36 6.23
N PHE A 71 -2.26 18.45 5.51
CA PHE A 71 -2.20 17.03 5.81
C PHE A 71 -0.80 16.45 5.59
N ALA A 72 -0.18 16.79 4.47
CA ALA A 72 1.16 16.33 4.11
C ALA A 72 2.24 16.83 5.10
N LEU A 73 2.13 18.06 5.61
CA LEU A 73 3.03 18.58 6.64
C LEU A 73 2.95 17.78 7.94
N LYS A 74 1.76 17.34 8.34
CA LYS A 74 1.60 16.49 9.53
C LYS A 74 2.30 15.14 9.38
N ILE A 75 2.24 14.52 8.18
CA ILE A 75 2.99 13.29 7.90
C ILE A 75 4.50 13.54 8.01
N LEU A 76 4.99 14.63 7.40
CA LEU A 76 6.43 14.92 7.35
C LEU A 76 7.01 15.26 8.72
N ASN A 77 6.23 15.92 9.57
CA ASN A 77 6.66 16.34 10.92
C ASN A 77 6.45 15.25 11.99
N ALA A 78 5.90 14.10 11.62
CA ALA A 78 5.73 13.01 12.58
C ALA A 78 7.07 12.34 12.87
N ASP A 79 7.29 12.00 14.13
CA ASP A 79 8.47 11.23 14.53
C ASP A 79 8.45 9.86 13.86
N TRP A 80 9.64 9.36 13.53
CA TRP A 80 9.79 7.99 13.06
C TRP A 80 9.78 7.03 14.26
N ASP A 81 9.01 5.99 14.12
CA ASP A 81 8.97 4.88 15.05
C ASP A 81 9.20 3.58 14.29
N SER A 82 9.63 2.53 14.97
CA SER A 82 9.80 1.20 14.36
C SER A 82 9.53 0.14 15.41
N ALA A 83 8.89 -0.94 15.00
CA ALA A 83 8.63 -2.07 15.88
C ALA A 83 8.84 -3.39 15.14
N SER A 84 9.10 -4.46 15.90
CA SER A 84 9.29 -5.79 15.31
C SER A 84 7.99 -6.33 14.75
N ARG A 85 8.10 -7.22 13.77
CA ARG A 85 7.00 -7.95 13.13
C ARG A 85 6.11 -7.13 12.18
N THR A 86 5.42 -7.84 11.31
CA THR A 86 4.53 -7.30 10.27
C THR A 86 3.14 -7.88 10.49
N ALA A 87 2.24 -7.14 11.18
CA ALA A 87 0.88 -7.58 11.51
C ALA A 87 -0.15 -6.93 10.57
N ILE A 88 -0.13 -7.29 9.28
CA ILE A 88 -1.09 -6.80 8.27
C ILE A 88 -2.53 -7.11 8.72
N SER A 89 -2.76 -8.31 9.26
CA SER A 89 -4.07 -8.75 9.72
C SER A 89 -4.63 -7.85 10.83
N ASP A 90 -3.79 -7.42 11.78
CA ASP A 90 -4.21 -6.53 12.88
C ASP A 90 -4.60 -5.16 12.35
N MET A 91 -3.82 -4.60 11.39
CA MET A 91 -4.15 -3.33 10.74
C MET A 91 -5.46 -3.41 9.95
N ILE A 92 -5.69 -4.51 9.22
CA ILE A 92 -6.95 -4.74 8.50
C ILE A 92 -8.14 -4.74 9.48
N LEU A 93 -8.03 -5.49 10.59
CA LEU A 93 -9.10 -5.55 11.58
C LEU A 93 -9.33 -4.20 12.28
N ALA A 94 -8.27 -3.49 12.63
CA ALA A 94 -8.36 -2.16 13.23
C ALA A 94 -9.07 -1.16 12.31
N SER A 95 -8.83 -1.24 11.00
CA SER A 95 -9.46 -0.36 10.01
C SER A 95 -10.99 -0.41 10.06
N ILE A 96 -11.59 -1.57 10.33
CA ILE A 96 -13.05 -1.72 10.48
C ILE A 96 -13.58 -0.78 11.57
N GLY A 97 -12.89 -0.76 12.73
CA GLY A 97 -13.23 0.12 13.84
C GLY A 97 -13.01 1.59 13.52
N MET A 98 -11.90 1.91 12.83
CA MET A 98 -11.57 3.28 12.43
C MET A 98 -12.63 3.86 11.47
N PHE A 99 -13.08 3.08 10.48
CA PHE A 99 -14.14 3.50 9.58
C PHE A 99 -15.51 3.65 10.27
N LYS A 100 -15.80 2.87 11.30
CA LYS A 100 -17.04 2.99 12.07
C LYS A 100 -17.07 4.20 13.01
N LYS A 101 -15.91 4.58 13.54
CA LYS A 101 -15.81 5.62 14.56
C LYS A 101 -15.59 7.03 14.00
N ASN A 102 -15.20 7.17 12.74
CA ASN A 102 -15.00 8.49 12.16
C ASN A 102 -16.34 9.21 11.90
N LYS A 103 -16.27 10.55 11.77
CA LYS A 103 -17.44 11.43 11.61
C LYS A 103 -17.85 11.62 10.14
N PHE A 104 -17.19 10.95 9.21
CA PHE A 104 -17.40 11.16 7.77
C PHE A 104 -18.23 10.05 7.17
N SER A 105 -19.17 10.43 6.29
CA SER A 105 -19.97 9.51 5.48
C SER A 105 -19.43 9.53 4.05
N GLY A 106 -18.64 8.52 3.69
CA GLY A 106 -18.11 8.36 2.35
C GLY A 106 -18.88 7.33 1.53
N SER A 107 -18.88 7.50 0.20
CA SER A 107 -19.44 6.52 -0.73
C SER A 107 -18.67 5.20 -0.76
N ARG A 108 -17.38 5.23 -0.41
CA ARG A 108 -16.49 4.06 -0.32
C ARG A 108 -15.62 4.17 0.92
N ARG A 109 -15.28 3.03 1.49
CA ARG A 109 -14.31 2.89 2.58
C ARG A 109 -13.14 2.10 2.05
N VAL A 110 -11.99 2.75 1.91
CA VAL A 110 -10.81 2.15 1.28
C VAL A 110 -9.64 2.16 2.25
N LEU A 111 -9.08 0.99 2.48
CA LEU A 111 -7.83 0.79 3.21
C LEU A 111 -6.70 0.58 2.21
N ASP A 112 -5.68 1.42 2.28
CA ASP A 112 -4.45 1.31 1.51
C ASP A 112 -3.35 0.73 2.38
N LEU A 113 -2.86 -0.44 2.02
CA LEU A 113 -1.78 -1.11 2.72
C LEU A 113 -0.49 -1.01 1.91
N ALA A 114 0.50 -0.33 2.47
CA ALA A 114 1.86 -0.30 1.91
C ALA A 114 2.81 -0.99 2.87
N GLY A 115 3.64 -1.90 2.36
CA GLY A 115 4.62 -2.65 3.15
C GLY A 115 5.58 -3.47 2.30
N ASP A 116 6.71 -3.86 2.89
CA ASP A 116 7.79 -4.64 2.28
C ASP A 116 7.82 -6.10 2.76
N GLY A 117 6.85 -6.52 3.58
CA GLY A 117 6.76 -7.85 4.17
C GLY A 117 5.39 -8.52 4.05
N ALA A 118 5.39 -9.85 4.17
CA ALA A 118 4.16 -10.64 4.35
C ALA A 118 3.74 -10.62 5.82
N ASN A 119 2.43 -10.84 6.08
CA ASN A 119 1.92 -11.01 7.44
C ASN A 119 2.69 -12.10 8.18
N ASN A 120 3.22 -11.80 9.36
CA ASN A 120 3.95 -12.77 10.18
C ASN A 120 3.53 -12.74 11.65
N PHE A 121 2.43 -12.03 11.94
CA PHE A 121 1.81 -11.97 13.26
C PHE A 121 0.31 -11.76 13.16
N GLY A 122 -0.44 -12.25 14.15
CA GLY A 122 -1.90 -12.15 14.22
C GLY A 122 -2.60 -13.34 13.55
N ILE A 123 -3.86 -13.16 13.17
CA ILE A 123 -4.62 -14.18 12.44
C ILE A 123 -4.17 -14.25 10.96
N PRO A 124 -4.48 -15.34 10.24
CA PRO A 124 -4.24 -15.41 8.80
C PRO A 124 -4.80 -14.18 8.07
N VAL A 125 -3.97 -13.57 7.21
CA VAL A 125 -4.31 -12.29 6.56
C VAL A 125 -5.57 -12.38 5.70
N ASN A 126 -5.80 -13.50 5.04
CA ASN A 126 -7.01 -13.74 4.23
C ASN A 126 -8.29 -13.76 5.09
N GLU A 127 -8.23 -14.26 6.34
CA GLU A 127 -9.37 -14.18 7.26
C GLU A 127 -9.66 -12.74 7.66
N ALA A 128 -8.63 -11.95 8.00
CA ALA A 128 -8.77 -10.54 8.32
C ALA A 128 -9.35 -9.75 7.14
N ARG A 129 -8.81 -9.99 5.92
CA ARG A 129 -9.32 -9.43 4.67
C ARG A 129 -10.81 -9.73 4.48
N ASP A 130 -11.20 -10.98 4.61
CA ASP A 130 -12.58 -11.39 4.37
C ASP A 130 -13.55 -10.78 5.40
N ARG A 131 -13.11 -10.59 6.65
CA ARG A 131 -13.88 -9.86 7.67
C ARG A 131 -14.05 -8.37 7.31
N ALA A 132 -13.00 -7.72 6.84
CA ALA A 132 -13.05 -6.32 6.42
C ALA A 132 -13.92 -6.12 5.17
N VAL A 133 -13.83 -7.01 4.19
CA VAL A 133 -14.68 -6.98 2.99
C VAL A 133 -16.16 -7.16 3.35
N ARG A 134 -16.49 -8.10 4.24
CA ARG A 134 -17.86 -8.23 4.76
C ARG A 134 -18.34 -6.99 5.52
N ALA A 135 -17.43 -6.22 6.12
CA ALA A 135 -17.75 -4.95 6.75
C ALA A 135 -17.85 -3.76 5.77
N GLY A 136 -17.69 -4.01 4.46
CA GLY A 136 -17.78 -3.01 3.39
C GLY A 136 -16.50 -2.20 3.19
N VAL A 137 -15.34 -2.72 3.61
CA VAL A 137 -14.03 -2.12 3.36
C VAL A 137 -13.42 -2.72 2.10
N ILE A 138 -12.94 -1.86 1.22
CA ILE A 138 -12.11 -2.23 0.06
C ILE A 138 -10.66 -2.15 0.50
N ILE A 139 -9.85 -3.15 0.20
CA ILE A 139 -8.43 -3.17 0.57
C ILE A 139 -7.60 -3.15 -0.70
N ASN A 140 -6.79 -2.11 -0.89
CA ASN A 140 -5.78 -2.02 -1.93
C ASN A 140 -4.39 -2.26 -1.37
N GLY A 141 -3.45 -2.68 -2.21
CA GLY A 141 -2.09 -3.00 -1.83
C GLY A 141 -1.03 -2.20 -2.57
N ILE A 142 0.02 -1.81 -1.85
CA ILE A 142 1.25 -1.24 -2.41
C ILE A 142 2.44 -2.05 -1.87
N PRO A 143 2.68 -3.26 -2.41
CA PRO A 143 3.88 -4.02 -2.06
C PRO A 143 5.13 -3.27 -2.52
N ILE A 144 6.12 -3.17 -1.63
CA ILE A 144 7.41 -2.52 -1.88
C ILE A 144 8.43 -3.62 -2.09
N LEU A 145 8.92 -3.75 -3.33
CA LEU A 145 9.90 -4.76 -3.69
C LEU A 145 11.31 -4.18 -3.58
N SER A 146 12.21 -4.88 -2.92
CA SER A 146 13.62 -4.51 -2.82
C SER A 146 14.49 -5.43 -3.68
N PRO A 147 14.63 -5.15 -4.98
CA PRO A 147 15.29 -6.06 -5.93
C PRO A 147 16.80 -6.18 -5.73
N TYR A 148 17.41 -5.27 -4.98
CA TYR A 148 18.86 -5.17 -4.82
C TYR A 148 19.36 -5.43 -3.40
N SER A 149 18.51 -5.83 -2.47
CA SER A 149 18.93 -6.13 -1.10
C SER A 149 19.27 -7.62 -0.95
N ASP A 150 20.40 -7.89 -0.31
CA ASP A 150 20.74 -9.25 0.10
C ASP A 150 19.88 -9.72 1.28
N GLY A 151 19.70 -11.02 1.39
CA GLY A 151 19.03 -11.63 2.53
C GLY A 151 17.49 -11.60 2.49
N PHE A 152 16.85 -11.20 3.58
CA PHE A 152 15.41 -11.38 3.79
C PHE A 152 14.53 -10.54 2.87
N LYS A 153 14.85 -9.27 2.66
CA LYS A 153 14.10 -8.37 1.76
C LYS A 153 14.08 -8.90 0.32
N TYR A 154 15.21 -9.39 -0.15
CA TYR A 154 15.32 -10.01 -1.47
C TYR A 154 14.41 -11.23 -1.62
N ARG A 155 14.42 -12.12 -0.65
CA ARG A 155 13.55 -13.32 -0.65
C ARG A 155 12.07 -12.95 -0.63
N THR A 156 11.70 -11.92 0.11
CA THR A 156 10.32 -11.43 0.18
C THR A 156 9.87 -10.83 -1.15
N SER A 157 10.75 -10.08 -1.82
CA SER A 157 10.47 -9.45 -3.11
C SER A 157 10.13 -10.45 -4.23
N GLN A 158 10.50 -11.72 -4.09
CA GLN A 158 10.21 -12.75 -5.09
C GLN A 158 8.73 -13.12 -5.20
N TYR A 159 7.93 -12.81 -4.19
CA TYR A 159 6.53 -13.23 -4.10
C TYR A 159 5.56 -12.18 -3.58
N LEU A 160 6.07 -11.04 -3.08
CA LEU A 160 5.26 -10.09 -2.31
C LEU A 160 4.12 -9.47 -3.13
N ASP A 161 4.35 -9.17 -4.41
CA ASP A 161 3.32 -8.68 -5.32
C ASP A 161 2.18 -9.68 -5.48
N THR A 162 2.53 -10.95 -5.68
CA THR A 162 1.59 -12.06 -5.80
C THR A 162 0.90 -12.35 -4.47
N TYR A 163 1.63 -12.25 -3.36
CA TYR A 163 1.06 -12.38 -2.01
C TYR A 163 0.00 -11.31 -1.73
N PHE A 164 0.30 -10.04 -2.03
CA PHE A 164 -0.68 -8.97 -1.89
C PHE A 164 -1.90 -9.21 -2.76
N LEU A 165 -1.70 -9.63 -4.01
CA LEU A 165 -2.78 -9.91 -4.96
C LEU A 165 -3.70 -11.05 -4.50
N LYS A 166 -3.12 -12.15 -3.99
CA LYS A 166 -3.88 -13.35 -3.62
C LYS A 166 -4.46 -13.29 -2.21
N CYS A 167 -3.73 -12.70 -1.27
CA CYS A 167 -4.00 -12.85 0.15
C CYS A 167 -4.46 -11.56 0.85
N VAL A 168 -3.95 -10.39 0.42
CA VAL A 168 -4.14 -9.13 1.16
C VAL A 168 -5.30 -8.31 0.63
N ILE A 169 -5.32 -8.03 -0.70
CA ILE A 169 -6.35 -7.18 -1.27
C ILE A 169 -7.72 -7.86 -1.29
N GLY A 170 -8.78 -7.05 -1.25
CA GLY A 170 -10.14 -7.57 -1.30
C GLY A 170 -11.20 -6.48 -1.40
N GLY A 171 -12.41 -6.88 -1.75
CA GLY A 171 -13.51 -5.97 -2.05
C GLY A 171 -13.59 -5.60 -3.53
N MET A 172 -14.78 -5.09 -3.94
CA MET A 172 -15.05 -4.78 -5.33
C MET A 172 -14.13 -3.66 -5.84
N GLY A 173 -13.37 -3.95 -6.91
CA GLY A 173 -12.47 -2.99 -7.51
C GLY A 173 -11.14 -2.82 -6.75
N SER A 174 -10.80 -3.73 -5.83
CA SER A 174 -9.48 -3.75 -5.20
C SER A 174 -8.37 -4.03 -6.23
N PHE A 175 -7.20 -3.44 -6.02
CA PHE A 175 -6.06 -3.60 -6.93
C PHE A 175 -4.72 -3.43 -6.20
N VAL A 176 -3.65 -3.84 -6.89
CA VAL A 176 -2.27 -3.71 -6.42
C VAL A 176 -1.51 -2.74 -7.33
N VAL A 177 -0.71 -1.86 -6.73
CA VAL A 177 0.29 -1.05 -7.43
C VAL A 177 1.66 -1.34 -6.82
N VAL A 178 2.52 -1.97 -7.58
CA VAL A 178 3.86 -2.34 -7.12
C VAL A 178 4.79 -1.13 -7.10
N ALA A 179 5.49 -0.91 -5.98
CA ALA A 179 6.64 -0.04 -5.88
C ALA A 179 7.93 -0.87 -6.05
N LYS A 180 8.79 -0.46 -6.99
CA LYS A 180 10.07 -1.11 -7.27
C LYS A 180 11.18 -0.52 -6.42
N GLY A 181 11.08 -0.71 -5.10
CA GLY A 181 11.93 -0.10 -4.09
C GLY A 181 11.30 1.12 -3.45
N PHE A 182 11.95 1.61 -2.39
CA PHE A 182 11.48 2.75 -1.61
C PHE A 182 11.56 4.06 -2.41
N GLU A 183 12.55 4.21 -3.30
CA GLU A 183 12.69 5.37 -4.18
C GLU A 183 11.53 5.49 -5.18
N ASP A 184 10.97 4.37 -5.61
CA ASP A 184 9.82 4.33 -6.54
C ASP A 184 8.47 4.55 -5.85
N PHE A 185 8.44 4.57 -4.53
CA PHE A 185 7.20 4.61 -3.76
C PHE A 185 6.34 5.85 -4.07
N ALA A 186 6.95 7.02 -4.22
CA ALA A 186 6.23 8.25 -4.55
C ALA A 186 5.45 8.15 -5.88
N ARG A 187 6.03 7.47 -6.87
CA ARG A 187 5.35 7.19 -8.15
C ARG A 187 4.20 6.21 -7.96
N ALA A 188 4.44 5.14 -7.20
CA ALA A 188 3.46 4.09 -6.97
C ALA A 188 2.22 4.63 -6.24
N ILE A 189 2.41 5.35 -5.12
CA ILE A 189 1.30 5.92 -4.34
C ILE A 189 0.53 7.00 -5.13
N LYS A 190 1.22 7.87 -5.88
CA LYS A 190 0.57 8.83 -6.76
C LYS A 190 -0.33 8.13 -7.78
N ARG A 191 0.20 7.11 -8.49
CA ARG A 191 -0.57 6.33 -9.47
C ARG A 191 -1.77 5.67 -8.81
N LYS A 192 -1.56 5.07 -7.64
CA LYS A 192 -2.62 4.42 -6.87
C LYS A 192 -3.75 5.38 -6.53
N LEU A 193 -3.43 6.56 -5.98
CA LEU A 193 -4.42 7.57 -5.62
C LEU A 193 -5.24 8.05 -6.84
N ILE A 194 -4.59 8.28 -7.97
CA ILE A 194 -5.29 8.69 -9.21
C ILE A 194 -6.27 7.61 -9.65
N LEU A 195 -5.84 6.34 -9.72
CA LEU A 195 -6.68 5.22 -10.14
C LEU A 195 -7.89 5.03 -9.22
N GLU A 196 -7.68 5.13 -7.92
CA GLU A 196 -8.73 4.98 -6.93
C GLU A 196 -9.75 6.13 -6.98
N ILE A 197 -9.27 7.37 -6.96
CA ILE A 197 -10.12 8.56 -6.85
C ILE A 197 -10.88 8.80 -8.15
N ALA A 198 -10.23 8.62 -9.31
CA ALA A 198 -10.86 8.78 -10.62
C ALA A 198 -11.89 7.68 -10.92
N GLY A 199 -12.03 6.66 -10.06
CA GLY A 199 -12.95 5.54 -10.30
C GLY A 199 -12.57 4.68 -11.51
N SER A 200 -11.42 4.95 -12.11
CA SER A 200 -10.86 4.20 -13.23
C SER A 200 -10.10 2.99 -12.69
N VAL A 201 -10.83 2.02 -12.12
CA VAL A 201 -10.23 0.71 -11.91
C VAL A 201 -9.89 0.17 -13.29
N PRO A 202 -8.63 -0.12 -13.60
CA PRO A 202 -8.33 -0.87 -14.80
C PRO A 202 -9.07 -2.19 -14.67
N GLN A 203 -10.16 -2.36 -15.42
CA GLN A 203 -10.65 -3.70 -15.65
C GLN A 203 -9.45 -4.46 -16.22
N GLN A 204 -8.95 -5.46 -15.51
CA GLN A 204 -8.11 -6.47 -16.11
C GLN A 204 -8.96 -7.13 -17.18
N ARG A 205 -8.98 -6.53 -18.38
CA ARG A 205 -9.51 -7.16 -19.56
C ARG A 205 -8.50 -8.22 -19.96
N PHE A 206 -8.81 -9.43 -19.62
CA PHE A 206 -8.30 -10.56 -20.36
C PHE A 206 -8.59 -10.33 -21.83
N ALA A 207 -7.55 -10.43 -22.64
CA ALA A 207 -7.41 -10.35 -24.09
C ALA A 207 -8.71 -10.10 -24.89
N GLY A 208 -8.81 -8.96 -25.55
CA GLY A 208 -9.85 -8.68 -26.53
C GLY A 208 -10.04 -7.20 -26.78
N SER A 209 -9.13 -6.59 -27.54
CA SER A 209 -9.27 -5.33 -28.30
C SER A 209 -9.33 -3.99 -27.57
N PRO A 210 -8.51 -3.01 -28.01
CA PRO A 210 -8.42 -1.68 -27.44
C PRO A 210 -9.40 -0.71 -28.10
N PRO A 211 -9.75 0.37 -27.39
CA PRO A 211 -9.68 1.66 -28.01
C PRO A 211 -9.02 2.72 -27.11
N TRP A 212 -7.69 2.82 -27.19
CA TRP A 212 -7.04 4.08 -26.82
C TRP A 212 -6.50 4.68 -28.14
N PRO A 213 -6.59 6.02 -28.33
CA PRO A 213 -5.95 6.65 -29.46
C PRO A 213 -4.46 6.34 -29.47
N GLN A 214 -3.97 5.77 -30.56
CA GLN A 214 -2.56 5.54 -30.78
C GLN A 214 -1.85 6.89 -30.82
N GLY A 215 -1.05 7.22 -29.83
CA GLY A 215 -0.27 8.46 -29.83
C GLY A 215 0.43 8.83 -28.52
N TRP A 216 0.17 8.13 -27.40
CA TRP A 216 0.70 8.53 -26.08
C TRP A 216 1.71 7.57 -25.44
N LEU A 217 2.21 6.60 -26.19
CA LEU A 217 3.26 5.68 -25.74
C LEU A 217 4.56 5.94 -26.52
N HIS A 218 5.26 7.02 -26.24
CA HIS A 218 6.67 7.08 -26.53
C HIS A 218 7.38 6.16 -25.53
N ARG A 219 7.66 4.93 -26.00
CA ARG A 219 8.51 3.97 -25.30
C ARG A 219 9.94 4.49 -25.38
N VAL A 220 10.42 5.12 -24.32
CA VAL A 220 11.86 5.34 -24.14
C VAL A 220 12.45 3.97 -23.78
N GLU A 221 12.98 3.28 -24.75
CA GLU A 221 13.78 2.06 -24.53
C GLU A 221 15.15 2.47 -23.99
N LEU A 222 15.26 2.59 -22.67
CA LEU A 222 16.57 2.58 -22.02
C LEU A 222 17.04 1.12 -22.03
N ASN A 223 18.08 0.86 -22.79
CA ASN A 223 18.67 -0.45 -23.00
C ASN A 223 19.54 -0.85 -21.79
N PHE A 224 18.89 -1.11 -20.66
CA PHE A 224 19.55 -1.77 -19.52
C PHE A 224 19.51 -3.29 -19.74
N PRO A 225 20.58 -4.04 -19.43
CA PRO A 225 20.53 -5.49 -19.45
C PRO A 225 19.40 -5.95 -18.54
N LYS A 226 18.40 -6.63 -19.11
CA LYS A 226 17.26 -7.15 -18.35
C LYS A 226 17.82 -8.11 -17.30
N PRO A 227 17.62 -7.84 -15.98
CA PRO A 227 17.98 -8.81 -14.98
C PRO A 227 17.25 -10.12 -15.28
N LYS A 228 17.95 -11.25 -15.16
CA LYS A 228 17.31 -12.57 -15.32
C LYS A 228 16.08 -12.64 -14.43
N PRO A 229 14.92 -13.04 -14.94
CA PRO A 229 13.74 -13.19 -14.12
C PRO A 229 14.04 -14.21 -13.03
N LEU A 230 13.90 -13.78 -11.79
CA LEU A 230 14.06 -14.64 -10.62
C LEU A 230 12.98 -15.73 -10.64
N PRO A 231 13.27 -16.93 -10.14
CA PRO A 231 12.25 -17.94 -9.96
C PRO A 231 11.16 -17.37 -9.06
N ARG A 232 9.95 -17.20 -9.58
CA ARG A 232 8.81 -16.73 -8.79
C ARG A 232 8.34 -17.85 -7.89
N ILE A 233 8.23 -17.53 -6.60
CA ILE A 233 7.58 -18.39 -5.61
C ILE A 233 6.08 -18.11 -5.70
N ASP A 234 5.27 -19.16 -5.80
CA ASP A 234 3.81 -19.03 -5.66
C ASP A 234 3.45 -19.03 -4.17
N PRO A 235 3.14 -17.86 -3.57
CA PRO A 235 2.93 -17.77 -2.15
C PRO A 235 1.55 -18.30 -1.76
N HIS A 236 1.50 -19.06 -0.66
CA HIS A 236 0.26 -19.26 0.09
C HIS A 236 0.11 -18.19 1.19
N CYS A 237 -1.10 -18.05 1.74
CA CYS A 237 -1.38 -16.90 2.61
C CYS A 237 -0.76 -16.99 4.02
N LEU A 238 -0.14 -18.10 4.39
CA LEU A 238 0.60 -18.28 5.65
C LEU A 238 2.13 -18.22 5.47
N ILE A 239 2.61 -17.82 4.30
CA ILE A 239 4.06 -17.86 3.98
C ILE A 239 4.89 -17.00 4.93
N GLY A 240 4.36 -15.90 5.42
CA GLY A 240 5.05 -15.01 6.36
C GLY A 240 5.17 -15.62 7.75
N GLU A 241 4.07 -16.19 8.26
CA GLU A 241 4.02 -16.85 9.57
C GLU A 241 4.91 -18.10 9.62
N GLU A 242 4.91 -18.88 8.55
CA GLU A 242 5.76 -20.08 8.47
C GLU A 242 7.24 -19.74 8.38
N ARG A 243 7.59 -18.74 7.57
CA ARG A 243 8.98 -18.27 7.48
C ARG A 243 9.48 -17.66 8.78
N TRP A 244 8.59 -16.97 9.52
CA TRP A 244 8.96 -16.46 10.82
C TRP A 244 9.22 -17.57 11.84
N ARG A 245 8.37 -18.59 11.91
CA ARG A 245 8.55 -19.75 12.80
C ARG A 245 9.84 -20.52 12.51
N ASN A 246 10.20 -20.64 11.23
CA ASN A 246 11.40 -21.38 10.84
C ASN A 246 12.71 -20.59 11.06
N ARG A 247 12.65 -19.28 11.33
CA ARG A 247 13.83 -18.46 11.63
C ARG A 247 14.41 -18.69 13.02
N ASP A 248 13.58 -19.04 13.97
CA ASP A 248 13.99 -19.19 15.37
C ASP A 248 14.91 -20.42 15.61
N TRP A 249 15.19 -21.23 14.58
CA TRP A 249 15.99 -22.46 14.70
C TRP A 249 17.33 -22.41 13.96
N ASP A 250 17.56 -21.46 13.04
CA ASP A 250 18.76 -21.44 12.20
C ASP A 250 19.77 -20.34 12.57
N ASP A 251 19.47 -19.46 13.54
CA ASP A 251 20.29 -18.30 13.91
C ASP A 251 20.86 -18.33 15.36
N TRP A 252 21.03 -19.55 15.97
CA TRP A 252 21.72 -19.73 17.26
C TRP A 252 22.91 -20.65 17.16
#